data_12a823a66e68731478106634b0e056f4
#
_entry.id   12a823a66e68731478106634b0e056f4
#
_cell.length_a   1.000
_cell.length_b   1.000
_cell.length_c   1.000
_cell.angle_alpha   90.00
_cell.angle_beta   90.00
_cell.angle_gamma   90.00
#
_symmetry.space_group_name_H-M   'P 1'
#
loop_
_entity.id
_entity.type
_entity.pdbx_description
1 polymer ?
#
loop_
_entity_poly.entity_id
_entity_poly.type
_entity_poly.pdbx_seq_one_letter_code
_entity_poly.pdbx_strand_id
1 'polypeptide(L)'
;MKDVRITKVPFGKVLISVSAVGTLVGSYIADWNETHIHNPAWPPHAKFHNAQTMSMGSALSLAALYHLWRPGHSRASLDSAAIIASIYGVTQLSAGLYPGTASVDPPREDNWPQLKTTLPSLGLVLLGYAIERYRLTRGQPADQRRAGDPVPNRVAT
;
A
#
# COMPACT_ATOMS: atom_id res chain seq x y z
N MET A 1 -29.72 -22.38 19.93
CA MET A 1 -28.56 -21.54 20.29
C MET A 1 -27.82 -21.27 18.98
N LYS A 2 -27.76 -20.02 18.53
CA LYS A 2 -26.96 -19.65 17.34
C LYS A 2 -25.50 -19.61 17.77
N ASP A 3 -24.67 -20.49 17.21
CA ASP A 3 -23.23 -20.43 17.39
C ASP A 3 -22.73 -19.06 16.98
N VAL A 4 -22.31 -18.26 17.92
CA VAL A 4 -21.59 -17.01 17.68
C VAL A 4 -20.21 -17.40 17.14
N ARG A 5 -20.07 -17.51 15.83
CA ARG A 5 -18.75 -17.63 15.19
C ARG A 5 -18.01 -16.35 15.50
N ILE A 6 -17.11 -16.38 16.47
CA ILE A 6 -16.13 -15.32 16.66
C ILE A 6 -15.29 -15.29 15.38
N THR A 7 -15.60 -14.35 14.50
CA THR A 7 -14.81 -14.13 13.28
C THR A 7 -13.44 -13.61 13.74
N LYS A 8 -12.42 -14.44 13.60
CA LYS A 8 -11.03 -14.02 13.88
C LYS A 8 -10.71 -12.76 13.09
N VAL A 9 -10.26 -11.73 13.78
CA VAL A 9 -9.85 -10.47 13.15
C VAL A 9 -8.89 -10.76 11.99
N PRO A 10 -9.13 -10.27 10.78
CA PRO A 10 -8.25 -10.52 9.63
C PRO A 10 -6.98 -9.69 9.76
N PHE A 11 -6.03 -10.17 10.57
CA PHE A 11 -4.85 -9.43 11.00
C PHE A 11 -4.03 -8.87 9.81
N GLY A 12 -3.90 -9.64 8.73
CA GLY A 12 -3.21 -9.15 7.54
C GLY A 12 -3.93 -7.96 6.88
N LYS A 13 -5.28 -7.96 6.87
CA LYS A 13 -6.04 -6.79 6.39
C LYS A 13 -5.81 -5.57 7.29
N VAL A 14 -5.71 -5.77 8.60
CA VAL A 14 -5.41 -4.68 9.54
C VAL A 14 -4.06 -4.05 9.23
N LEU A 15 -3.01 -4.84 8.99
CA LEU A 15 -1.69 -4.32 8.63
C LEU A 15 -1.72 -3.48 7.35
N ILE A 16 -2.38 -3.96 6.29
CA ILE A 16 -2.53 -3.19 5.04
C ILE A 16 -3.33 -1.92 5.29
N SER A 17 -4.38 -1.99 6.11
CA SER A 17 -5.19 -0.80 6.46
C SER A 17 -4.40 0.24 7.23
N VAL A 18 -3.54 -0.18 8.17
CA VAL A 18 -2.65 0.74 8.91
C VAL A 18 -1.72 1.46 7.95
N SER A 19 -1.11 0.75 6.99
CA SER A 19 -0.28 1.36 5.95
C SER A 19 -1.08 2.35 5.09
N ALA A 20 -2.27 1.97 4.60
CA ALA A 20 -3.10 2.83 3.77
C ALA A 20 -3.56 4.09 4.52
N VAL A 21 -4.04 3.96 5.75
CA VAL A 21 -4.43 5.12 6.59
C VAL A 21 -3.21 5.97 6.93
N GLY A 22 -2.06 5.34 7.20
CA GLY A 22 -0.79 6.04 7.42
C GLY A 22 -0.37 6.88 6.21
N THR A 23 -0.52 6.37 4.99
CA THR A 23 -0.26 7.11 3.76
C THR A 23 -1.25 8.27 3.57
N LEU A 24 -2.56 8.02 3.79
CA LEU A 24 -3.61 9.04 3.67
C LEU A 24 -3.34 10.23 4.60
N VAL A 25 -3.06 9.97 5.87
CA VAL A 25 -2.86 11.02 6.88
C VAL A 25 -1.44 11.58 6.80
N GLY A 26 -0.46 10.71 6.57
CA GLY A 26 0.96 11.05 6.57
C GLY A 26 1.35 12.02 5.46
N SER A 27 0.75 11.91 4.27
CA SER A 27 1.00 12.86 3.19
C SER A 27 0.60 14.29 3.56
N TYR A 28 -0.53 14.46 4.26
CA TYR A 28 -0.92 15.80 4.74
C TYR A 28 -0.06 16.28 5.92
N ILE A 29 0.29 15.42 6.85
CA ILE A 29 1.19 15.81 7.95
C ILE A 29 2.56 16.27 7.41
N ALA A 30 3.06 15.57 6.39
CA ALA A 30 4.35 15.89 5.78
C ALA A 30 4.30 17.21 4.97
N ASP A 31 3.20 17.47 4.24
CA ASP A 31 3.18 18.43 3.16
C ASP A 31 2.23 19.62 3.40
N TRP A 32 1.25 19.53 4.31
CA TRP A 32 0.34 20.63 4.64
C TRP A 32 0.91 21.53 5.71
N ASN A 33 2.05 22.16 5.44
CA ASN A 33 2.79 22.97 6.40
C ASN A 33 3.67 24.04 5.73
N GLU A 34 4.40 24.80 6.55
CA GLU A 34 5.26 25.92 6.13
C GLU A 34 6.49 25.49 5.32
N THR A 35 6.85 24.22 5.34
CA THR A 35 7.97 23.74 4.52
C THR A 35 7.55 23.37 3.08
N HIS A 36 6.24 23.22 2.83
CA HIS A 36 5.69 22.79 1.55
C HIS A 36 4.57 23.72 1.07
N ILE A 37 3.30 23.37 1.30
CA ILE A 37 2.16 24.05 0.67
C ILE A 37 2.05 25.52 1.09
N HIS A 38 2.44 25.84 2.34
CA HIS A 38 2.44 27.21 2.86
C HIS A 38 3.78 27.92 2.70
N ASN A 39 4.79 27.29 2.09
CA ASN A 39 6.10 27.90 1.87
C ASN A 39 6.00 29.12 0.92
N PRO A 40 6.33 30.33 1.37
CA PRO A 40 6.25 31.52 0.53
C PRO A 40 7.30 31.53 -0.61
N ALA A 41 8.40 30.80 -0.46
CA ALA A 41 9.47 30.70 -1.46
C ALA A 41 9.13 29.70 -2.58
N TRP A 42 8.12 28.83 -2.41
CA TRP A 42 7.73 27.87 -3.44
C TRP A 42 6.87 28.53 -4.52
N PRO A 43 7.21 28.33 -5.80
CA PRO A 43 6.39 28.82 -6.90
C PRO A 43 5.03 28.09 -6.90
N PRO A 44 3.96 28.75 -7.41
CA PRO A 44 2.61 28.17 -7.42
C PRO A 44 2.54 26.79 -8.09
N HIS A 45 3.35 26.55 -9.11
CA HIS A 45 3.38 25.28 -9.82
C HIS A 45 3.99 24.13 -8.97
N ALA A 46 5.00 24.40 -8.14
CA ALA A 46 5.50 23.41 -7.18
C ALA A 46 4.43 23.05 -6.14
N LYS A 47 3.69 24.05 -5.63
CA LYS A 47 2.56 23.82 -4.71
C LYS A 47 1.44 23.00 -5.37
N PHE A 48 1.17 23.20 -6.67
CA PHE A 48 0.21 22.39 -7.43
C PHE A 48 0.61 20.90 -7.42
N HIS A 49 1.86 20.58 -7.72
CA HIS A 49 2.33 19.19 -7.69
C HIS A 49 2.34 18.61 -6.29
N ASN A 50 2.69 19.38 -5.28
CA ASN A 50 2.61 18.95 -3.88
C ASN A 50 1.16 18.65 -3.47
N ALA A 51 0.20 19.51 -3.81
CA ALA A 51 -1.23 19.25 -3.57
C ALA A 51 -1.73 18.01 -4.32
N GLN A 52 -1.27 17.81 -5.56
CA GLN A 52 -1.56 16.60 -6.34
C GLN A 52 -1.05 15.34 -5.63
N THR A 53 0.16 15.37 -5.08
CA THR A 53 0.75 14.25 -4.33
C THR A 53 -0.08 13.89 -3.11
N MET A 54 -0.50 14.87 -2.29
CA MET A 54 -1.39 14.64 -1.14
C MET A 54 -2.73 14.02 -1.57
N SER A 55 -3.35 14.58 -2.62
CA SER A 55 -4.64 14.09 -3.15
C SER A 55 -4.51 12.67 -3.72
N MET A 56 -3.42 12.38 -4.40
CA MET A 56 -3.13 11.04 -4.94
C MET A 56 -2.91 10.02 -3.83
N GLY A 57 -2.19 10.39 -2.76
CA GLY A 57 -2.05 9.55 -1.56
C GLY A 57 -3.40 9.18 -0.97
N SER A 58 -4.33 10.15 -0.87
CA SER A 58 -5.70 9.91 -0.39
C SER A 58 -6.48 8.98 -1.31
N ALA A 59 -6.46 9.23 -2.61
CA ALA A 59 -7.20 8.43 -3.59
C ALA A 59 -6.72 6.98 -3.62
N LEU A 60 -5.40 6.75 -3.64
CA LEU A 60 -4.81 5.41 -3.60
C LEU A 60 -5.16 4.69 -2.29
N SER A 61 -5.07 5.37 -1.15
CA SER A 61 -5.41 4.79 0.15
C SER A 61 -6.88 4.36 0.23
N LEU A 62 -7.81 5.21 -0.20
CA LEU A 62 -9.23 4.89 -0.23
C LEU A 62 -9.54 3.74 -1.20
N ALA A 63 -8.92 3.72 -2.37
CA ALA A 63 -9.06 2.62 -3.33
C ALA A 63 -8.53 1.30 -2.75
N ALA A 64 -7.36 1.31 -2.10
CA ALA A 64 -6.80 0.14 -1.45
C ALA A 64 -7.73 -0.40 -0.35
N LEU A 65 -8.25 0.47 0.52
CA LEU A 65 -9.20 0.10 1.57
C LEU A 65 -10.51 -0.45 1.00
N TYR A 66 -11.04 0.14 -0.07
CA TYR A 66 -12.21 -0.38 -0.77
C TYR A 66 -11.98 -1.81 -1.27
N HIS A 67 -10.90 -2.06 -2.00
CA HIS A 67 -10.57 -3.40 -2.49
C HIS A 67 -10.37 -4.41 -1.36
N LEU A 68 -9.79 -3.97 -0.25
CA LEU A 68 -9.50 -4.80 0.91
C LEU A 68 -10.76 -5.22 1.69
N TRP A 69 -11.75 -4.33 1.79
CA TRP A 69 -12.91 -4.52 2.67
C TRP A 69 -14.24 -4.72 1.95
N ARG A 70 -14.29 -4.56 0.61
CA ARG A 70 -15.53 -4.81 -0.15
C ARG A 70 -16.05 -6.24 0.06
N PRO A 71 -17.40 -6.46 0.01
CA PRO A 71 -17.99 -7.79 0.02
C PRO A 71 -17.45 -8.68 -1.10
N GLY A 72 -17.43 -10.00 -0.88
CA GLY A 72 -16.92 -10.94 -1.89
C GLY A 72 -15.39 -10.95 -1.99
N HIS A 73 -14.69 -10.72 -0.88
CA HIS A 73 -13.24 -10.73 -0.81
C HIS A 73 -12.62 -11.95 -1.50
N SER A 74 -11.76 -11.72 -2.46
CA SER A 74 -11.08 -12.72 -3.29
C SER A 74 -9.57 -12.49 -3.30
N ARG A 75 -8.82 -13.45 -3.86
CA ARG A 75 -7.38 -13.26 -4.09
C ARG A 75 -7.11 -12.03 -4.96
N ALA A 76 -7.84 -11.87 -6.07
CA ALA A 76 -7.68 -10.71 -6.94
C ALA A 76 -7.96 -9.39 -6.21
N SER A 77 -8.95 -9.36 -5.32
CA SER A 77 -9.26 -8.19 -4.49
C SER A 77 -8.11 -7.85 -3.52
N LEU A 78 -7.50 -8.87 -2.92
CA LEU A 78 -6.33 -8.69 -2.06
C LEU A 78 -5.11 -8.23 -2.85
N ASP A 79 -4.87 -8.83 -4.03
CA ASP A 79 -3.77 -8.46 -4.91
C ASP A 79 -3.89 -6.98 -5.32
N SER A 80 -5.10 -6.55 -5.76
CA SER A 80 -5.38 -5.15 -6.08
C SER A 80 -5.13 -4.22 -4.89
N ALA A 81 -5.63 -4.58 -3.70
CA ALA A 81 -5.44 -3.76 -2.50
C ALA A 81 -3.95 -3.58 -2.16
N ALA A 82 -3.16 -4.66 -2.20
CA ALA A 82 -1.74 -4.62 -1.88
C ALA A 82 -0.94 -3.83 -2.92
N ILE A 83 -1.22 -4.02 -4.22
CA ILE A 83 -0.58 -3.25 -5.29
C ILE A 83 -0.87 -1.76 -5.10
N ILE A 84 -2.15 -1.37 -4.98
CA ILE A 84 -2.56 0.02 -4.86
C ILE A 84 -1.96 0.67 -3.60
N ALA A 85 -1.98 -0.04 -2.46
CA ALA A 85 -1.38 0.45 -1.21
C ALA A 85 0.14 0.66 -1.30
N SER A 86 0.82 -0.04 -2.22
CA SER A 86 2.27 0.07 -2.41
C SER A 86 2.67 1.21 -3.37
N ILE A 87 1.77 1.66 -4.27
CA ILE A 87 2.12 2.60 -5.35
C ILE A 87 2.74 3.88 -4.79
N TYR A 88 2.12 4.49 -3.77
CA TYR A 88 2.62 5.75 -3.20
C TYR A 88 4.06 5.60 -2.66
N GLY A 89 4.33 4.55 -1.88
CA GLY A 89 5.67 4.33 -1.33
C GLY A 89 6.71 4.01 -2.41
N VAL A 90 6.36 3.20 -3.42
CA VAL A 90 7.25 2.87 -4.53
C VAL A 90 7.57 4.10 -5.38
N THR A 91 6.56 4.93 -5.70
CA THR A 91 6.78 6.16 -6.46
C THR A 91 7.57 7.20 -5.67
N GLN A 92 7.39 7.29 -4.35
CA GLN A 92 8.20 8.13 -3.48
C GLN A 92 9.68 7.72 -3.49
N LEU A 93 9.98 6.42 -3.43
CA LEU A 93 11.36 5.92 -3.56
C LEU A 93 11.92 6.21 -4.96
N SER A 94 11.11 6.06 -6.01
CA SER A 94 11.56 6.33 -7.39
C SER A 94 11.85 7.80 -7.65
N ALA A 95 11.27 8.72 -6.88
CA ALA A 95 11.51 10.16 -7.04
C ALA A 95 12.99 10.53 -6.94
N GLY A 96 13.76 9.83 -6.12
CA GLY A 96 15.22 10.04 -6.02
C GLY A 96 16.02 9.61 -7.25
N LEU A 97 15.40 8.97 -8.25
CA LEU A 97 16.05 8.60 -9.51
C LEU A 97 15.99 9.73 -10.56
N TYR A 98 15.20 10.79 -10.29
CA TYR A 98 15.05 11.89 -11.23
C TYR A 98 16.16 12.94 -11.01
N PRO A 99 16.70 13.53 -12.09
CA PRO A 99 17.79 14.49 -11.98
C PRO A 99 17.37 15.75 -11.24
N GLY A 100 18.23 16.20 -10.33
CA GLY A 100 18.00 17.44 -9.58
C GLY A 100 17.04 17.31 -8.39
N THR A 101 16.55 16.10 -8.08
CA THR A 101 15.75 15.88 -6.86
C THR A 101 16.64 15.73 -5.63
N ALA A 102 16.13 16.20 -4.50
CA ALA A 102 16.69 15.98 -3.17
C ALA A 102 15.58 15.57 -2.22
N SER A 103 15.90 14.86 -1.15
CA SER A 103 14.89 14.41 -0.18
C SER A 103 14.40 15.54 0.74
N VAL A 104 15.16 16.62 0.84
CA VAL A 104 14.85 17.83 1.60
C VAL A 104 15.46 19.05 0.94
N ASP A 105 14.85 20.23 1.18
CA ASP A 105 15.39 21.49 0.69
C ASP A 105 16.57 22.00 1.53
N PRO A 106 17.57 22.69 0.93
CA PRO A 106 18.62 23.38 1.67
C PRO A 106 18.05 24.40 2.67
N PRO A 107 18.71 24.64 3.79
CA PRO A 107 20.07 24.19 4.18
C PRO A 107 20.13 22.83 4.90
N ARG A 108 19.06 22.03 4.85
CA ARG A 108 19.04 20.71 5.51
C ARG A 108 19.92 19.74 4.73
N GLU A 109 20.58 18.83 5.46
CA GLU A 109 21.35 17.75 4.85
C GLU A 109 20.39 16.70 4.26
N ASP A 110 20.71 16.22 3.05
CA ASP A 110 19.95 15.18 2.36
C ASP A 110 20.19 13.81 3.03
N ASN A 111 19.31 13.43 3.93
CA ASN A 111 19.39 12.21 4.75
C ASN A 111 18.19 11.27 4.57
N TRP A 112 17.39 11.48 3.55
CA TRP A 112 16.26 10.62 3.18
C TRP A 112 15.28 10.34 4.34
N PRO A 113 14.72 11.34 5.00
CA PRO A 113 13.81 11.15 6.14
C PRO A 113 12.56 10.32 5.75
N GLN A 114 12.16 10.36 4.50
CA GLN A 114 11.02 9.59 3.96
C GLN A 114 11.21 8.08 4.12
N LEU A 115 12.44 7.57 4.13
CA LEU A 115 12.69 6.12 4.31
C LEU A 115 12.18 5.60 5.65
N LYS A 116 12.16 6.45 6.68
CA LYS A 116 11.70 6.09 8.04
C LYS A 116 10.20 5.75 8.07
N THR A 117 9.42 6.24 7.13
CA THR A 117 7.97 5.99 7.02
C THR A 117 7.66 5.05 5.87
N THR A 118 8.31 5.23 4.72
CA THR A 118 8.03 4.48 3.50
C THR A 118 8.41 3.01 3.62
N LEU A 119 9.60 2.68 4.16
CA LEU A 119 10.01 1.28 4.28
C LEU A 119 9.15 0.49 5.26
N PRO A 120 8.84 0.99 6.48
CA PRO A 120 7.88 0.32 7.35
C PRO A 120 6.48 0.17 6.73
N SER A 121 5.98 1.19 6.03
CA SER A 121 4.68 1.15 5.35
C SER A 121 4.63 0.03 4.31
N LEU A 122 5.62 -0.07 3.42
CA LEU A 122 5.74 -1.15 2.45
C LEU A 122 5.90 -2.52 3.13
N GLY A 123 6.66 -2.59 4.24
CA GLY A 123 6.80 -3.78 5.05
C GLY A 123 5.46 -4.27 5.63
N LEU A 124 4.62 -3.36 6.12
CA LEU A 124 3.26 -3.68 6.60
C LEU A 124 2.38 -4.24 5.48
N VAL A 125 2.44 -3.66 4.27
CA VAL A 125 1.68 -4.16 3.11
C VAL A 125 2.14 -5.57 2.75
N LEU A 126 3.44 -5.80 2.63
CA LEU A 126 4.00 -7.11 2.26
C LEU A 126 3.66 -8.18 3.29
N LEU A 127 3.85 -7.89 4.57
CA LEU A 127 3.52 -8.82 5.66
C LEU A 127 2.02 -9.11 5.71
N GLY A 128 1.20 -8.06 5.64
CA GLY A 128 -0.25 -8.20 5.64
C GLY A 128 -0.76 -9.00 4.46
N TYR A 129 -0.20 -8.77 3.28
CA TYR A 129 -0.50 -9.53 2.07
C TYR A 129 -0.13 -11.01 2.22
N ALA A 130 1.08 -11.32 2.72
CA ALA A 130 1.52 -12.70 2.91
C ALA A 130 0.60 -13.46 3.87
N ILE A 131 0.23 -12.84 5.00
CA ILE A 131 -0.69 -13.43 5.97
C ILE A 131 -2.06 -13.73 5.36
N GLU A 132 -2.66 -12.78 4.63
CA GLU A 132 -3.99 -12.98 4.04
C GLU A 132 -3.96 -13.95 2.85
N ARG A 133 -2.90 -13.94 2.05
CA ARG A 133 -2.71 -14.93 0.98
C ARG A 133 -2.68 -16.34 1.54
N TYR A 134 -1.92 -16.55 2.61
CA TYR A 134 -1.85 -17.84 3.29
C TYR A 134 -3.21 -18.29 3.86
N ARG A 135 -3.97 -17.36 4.48
CA ARG A 135 -5.33 -17.64 4.97
C ARG A 135 -6.27 -18.07 3.84
N LEU A 136 -6.26 -17.33 2.74
CA LEU A 136 -7.10 -17.64 1.56
C LEU A 136 -6.74 -18.99 0.94
N THR A 137 -5.45 -19.36 0.94
CA THR A 137 -5.00 -20.64 0.40
C THR A 137 -5.46 -21.81 1.29
N ARG A 138 -5.42 -21.66 2.62
CA ARG A 138 -5.88 -22.70 3.54
C ARG A 138 -7.40 -22.84 3.61
N GLY A 139 -8.13 -21.78 3.32
CA GLY A 139 -9.59 -21.78 3.31
C GLY A 139 -10.22 -22.45 2.09
N GLN A 140 -9.43 -22.79 1.05
CA GLN A 140 -9.94 -23.50 -0.13
C GLN A 140 -10.11 -24.99 0.14
N PRO A 141 -11.24 -25.60 -0.29
CA PRO A 141 -11.44 -27.06 -0.26
C PRO A 141 -10.29 -27.79 -0.97
N ALA A 142 -9.92 -28.98 -0.45
CA ALA A 142 -8.80 -29.78 -0.99
C ALA A 142 -8.95 -30.09 -2.50
N ASP A 143 -10.16 -30.19 -2.99
CA ASP A 143 -10.49 -30.49 -4.39
C ASP A 143 -10.08 -29.36 -5.35
N GLN A 144 -10.25 -28.09 -4.93
CA GLN A 144 -9.84 -26.93 -5.75
C GLN A 144 -8.32 -26.70 -5.74
N ARG A 145 -7.61 -27.23 -4.75
CA ARG A 145 -6.14 -27.17 -4.70
C ARG A 145 -5.50 -28.11 -5.72
N ARG A 146 -6.10 -29.26 -5.99
CA ARG A 146 -5.61 -30.25 -6.97
C ARG A 146 -5.88 -29.85 -8.41
N ALA A 147 -6.92 -29.06 -8.67
CA ALA A 147 -7.24 -28.58 -10.03
C ALA A 147 -6.28 -27.50 -10.55
N GLY A 148 -5.46 -26.90 -9.69
CA GLY A 148 -4.45 -25.90 -10.07
C GLY A 148 -3.04 -26.48 -10.30
N ASP A 149 -2.81 -27.76 -10.01
CA ASP A 149 -1.53 -28.41 -10.29
C ASP A 149 -1.46 -28.75 -11.80
N PRO A 150 -0.35 -28.45 -12.49
CA PRO A 150 -0.18 -28.82 -13.88
C PRO A 150 -0.29 -30.34 -14.00
N VAL A 151 -1.22 -30.82 -14.86
CA VAL A 151 -1.37 -32.22 -15.19
C VAL A 151 -0.01 -32.74 -15.67
N PRO A 152 0.59 -33.76 -15.02
CA PRO A 152 1.85 -34.30 -15.50
C PRO A 152 1.64 -34.82 -16.93
N ASN A 153 2.45 -34.28 -17.86
CA ASN A 153 2.43 -34.63 -19.26
C ASN A 153 2.70 -36.14 -19.38
N ARG A 154 1.65 -36.94 -19.57
CA ARG A 154 1.81 -38.37 -19.91
C ARG A 154 2.41 -38.42 -21.31
N VAL A 155 3.72 -38.56 -21.38
CA VAL A 155 4.42 -38.93 -22.59
C VAL A 155 3.89 -40.31 -22.95
N ALA A 156 3.08 -40.36 -24.03
CA ALA A 156 2.66 -41.63 -24.66
C ALA A 156 3.93 -42.25 -25.30
N THR A 157 4.36 -43.37 -24.78
CA THR A 157 5.34 -44.26 -25.40
C THR A 157 4.65 -45.14 -26.44
#